data_fd66411af5b9925b23cb7263fee2b0f5
#
_entry.id   fd66411af5b9925b23cb7263fee2b0f5
#
_cell.length_a   1.000
_cell.length_b   1.000
_cell.length_c   1.000
_cell.angle_alpha   90.00
_cell.angle_beta   90.00
_cell.angle_gamma   90.00
#
_symmetry.space_group_name_H-M   'P 1'
#
loop_
_entity.id
_entity.type
_entity.pdbx_description
1 polymer ?
#
loop_
_entity_poly.entity_id
_entity_poly.type
_entity_poly.pdbx_seq_one_letter_code
_entity_poly.pdbx_strand_id
1 'polypeptide(L)'
;MNSPDIVLIVLDTQRADRLGCYGHTRPISPNIDRFAAGGALFEQAVSPAQWTIPSHASLFTGLYPTAHGVTQSSHSISGGRPHLAQVMRQLGYETVGFCNNPLVGVLNNGFKRGFGAFYNYGGAIPSLPRHSNPWPWPMNRVAEAYTQFLRRISYPIQNFFGQSDLAFRVSLHAFLTPLWSKMANFKGQNERSVDDIVTFLEEREAVESDRPLFLFLNLMETHLPFWPPGEFIDRVAPYFRDSKEARTILRTWNREAYRWAAPLAEPLGELESRVLNDIYDAEVSYQDDYLGRLFDGLARRNNARDTLTVIVADHGDGLGDHGYFGHAFVAYEELVHVPLIAHWPARLAAETRVATPVSTRRIFHTLLDAAAPTPELAAVVDEVLADDAPNVRRLSLRHTLNGRDPEQATAFSEVYPPLNFVKAIESRQPDLLRDFRCLSNRRAVVRPTSAESAAPLKLIHVDDTPDELFDLAADPHESHNLLAQRPATVAALDRALGQMGQRVAR
;
A
#
# COMPACT_ATOMS: atom_id res chain seq x y z
N MET A 1 -2.11 -7.70 -31.06
CA MET A 1 -2.43 -6.55 -30.17
C MET A 1 -1.14 -6.10 -29.53
N ASN A 2 -0.87 -4.82 -29.46
CA ASN A 2 0.29 -4.31 -28.74
C ASN A 2 0.07 -4.44 -27.22
N SER A 3 1.15 -4.58 -26.48
CA SER A 3 1.10 -4.56 -25.01
C SER A 3 0.72 -3.16 -24.53
N PRO A 4 -0.23 -3.01 -23.58
CA PRO A 4 -0.62 -1.72 -23.03
C PRO A 4 0.50 -1.10 -22.19
N ASP A 5 0.48 0.22 -22.00
CA ASP A 5 1.22 0.81 -20.90
C ASP A 5 0.52 0.47 -19.58
N ILE A 6 1.31 0.26 -18.53
CA ILE A 6 0.82 -0.16 -17.21
C ILE A 6 1.35 0.80 -16.14
N VAL A 7 0.44 1.38 -15.39
CA VAL A 7 0.74 2.28 -14.26
C VAL A 7 0.18 1.69 -12.98
N LEU A 8 1.05 1.38 -12.02
CA LEU A 8 0.68 0.89 -10.70
C LEU A 8 0.95 1.98 -9.66
N ILE A 9 -0.10 2.52 -9.07
CA ILE A 9 -0.07 3.55 -8.04
C ILE A 9 -0.41 2.91 -6.70
N VAL A 10 0.53 2.94 -5.76
CA VAL A 10 0.35 2.44 -4.39
C VAL A 10 0.26 3.62 -3.44
N LEU A 11 -0.87 3.73 -2.74
CA LEU A 11 -1.15 4.74 -1.73
C LEU A 11 -0.89 4.14 -0.35
N ASP A 12 0.26 4.43 0.23
CA ASP A 12 0.69 3.88 1.52
C ASP A 12 -0.25 4.35 2.65
N THR A 13 -0.75 3.42 3.46
CA THR A 13 -1.69 3.67 4.57
C THR A 13 -3.05 4.27 4.18
N GLN A 14 -3.44 4.27 2.91
CA GLN A 14 -4.73 4.82 2.49
C GLN A 14 -5.88 3.88 2.86
N ARG A 15 -6.74 4.30 3.76
CA ARG A 15 -7.99 3.61 4.11
C ARG A 15 -9.02 3.74 2.98
N ALA A 16 -9.73 2.66 2.67
CA ALA A 16 -10.83 2.69 1.70
C ALA A 16 -11.99 3.57 2.19
N ASP A 17 -12.38 3.46 3.46
CA ASP A 17 -13.50 4.19 4.06
C ASP A 17 -13.30 5.72 4.13
N ARG A 18 -12.13 6.24 3.73
CA ARG A 18 -11.84 7.68 3.64
C ARG A 18 -11.92 8.24 2.22
N LEU A 19 -12.40 7.47 1.26
CA LEU A 19 -12.62 7.91 -0.12
C LEU A 19 -14.11 7.99 -0.44
N GLY A 20 -14.53 9.03 -1.17
CA GLY A 20 -15.94 9.25 -1.55
C GLY A 20 -16.50 8.09 -2.36
N CYS A 21 -15.72 7.51 -3.29
CA CYS A 21 -16.13 6.35 -4.08
C CYS A 21 -16.39 5.08 -3.24
N TYR A 22 -15.89 5.03 -1.99
CA TYR A 22 -16.17 4.00 -0.99
C TYR A 22 -17.20 4.44 0.08
N GLY A 23 -17.81 5.61 -0.08
CA GLY A 23 -18.91 6.07 0.79
C GLY A 23 -18.51 7.09 1.86
N HIS A 24 -17.28 7.63 1.84
CA HIS A 24 -16.91 8.73 2.72
C HIS A 24 -17.78 9.96 2.47
N THR A 25 -18.29 10.57 3.53
CA THR A 25 -19.29 11.64 3.42
C THR A 25 -18.70 13.02 3.14
N ARG A 26 -17.41 13.23 3.47
CA ARG A 26 -16.71 14.49 3.18
C ARG A 26 -16.16 14.46 1.74
N PRO A 27 -16.27 15.54 0.97
CA PRO A 27 -15.77 15.61 -0.41
C PRO A 27 -14.26 15.87 -0.45
N ILE A 28 -13.46 14.94 0.08
CA ILE A 28 -12.00 15.08 0.22
C ILE A 28 -11.21 14.34 -0.87
N SER A 29 -11.88 13.54 -1.72
CA SER A 29 -11.23 12.75 -2.77
C SER A 29 -11.89 12.88 -4.17
N PRO A 30 -12.29 14.10 -4.62
CA PRO A 30 -13.06 14.26 -5.85
C PRO A 30 -12.34 13.81 -7.12
N ASN A 31 -10.99 13.87 -7.16
CA ASN A 31 -10.21 13.43 -8.31
C ASN A 31 -10.11 11.89 -8.37
N ILE A 32 -9.86 11.24 -7.23
CA ILE A 32 -9.87 9.77 -7.12
C ILE A 32 -11.27 9.24 -7.42
N ASP A 33 -12.33 9.88 -6.92
CA ASP A 33 -13.72 9.48 -7.14
C ASP A 33 -14.09 9.56 -8.63
N ARG A 34 -13.72 10.66 -9.31
CA ARG A 34 -13.89 10.82 -10.76
C ARG A 34 -13.11 9.77 -11.54
N PHE A 35 -11.89 9.47 -11.12
CA PHE A 35 -11.06 8.45 -11.76
C PHE A 35 -11.67 7.05 -11.59
N ALA A 36 -12.20 6.74 -10.42
CA ALA A 36 -12.89 5.48 -10.12
C ALA A 36 -14.17 5.32 -10.97
N ALA A 37 -14.94 6.41 -11.16
CA ALA A 37 -16.11 6.41 -12.01
C ALA A 37 -15.77 6.11 -13.49
N GLY A 38 -14.55 6.40 -13.94
CA GLY A 38 -14.08 6.06 -15.30
C GLY A 38 -13.67 4.60 -15.50
N GLY A 39 -13.70 3.74 -14.48
CA GLY A 39 -13.19 2.39 -14.53
C GLY A 39 -13.95 1.38 -13.67
N ALA A 40 -13.22 0.44 -13.10
CA ALA A 40 -13.74 -0.61 -12.22
C ALA A 40 -13.24 -0.41 -10.79
N LEU A 41 -14.17 -0.36 -9.84
CA LEU A 41 -13.92 -0.26 -8.41
C LEU A 41 -14.24 -1.61 -7.75
N PHE A 42 -13.29 -2.13 -6.99
CA PHE A 42 -13.46 -3.34 -6.18
C PHE A 42 -13.87 -2.93 -4.77
N GLU A 43 -15.11 -3.22 -4.40
CA GLU A 43 -15.72 -2.76 -3.15
C GLU A 43 -15.09 -3.42 -1.91
N GLN A 44 -14.56 -4.64 -2.06
CA GLN A 44 -13.94 -5.40 -0.98
C GLN A 44 -12.57 -5.94 -1.42
N ALA A 45 -11.59 -5.06 -1.51
CA ALA A 45 -10.21 -5.45 -1.76
C ALA A 45 -9.44 -5.62 -0.43
N VAL A 46 -8.84 -6.79 -0.24
CA VAL A 46 -8.18 -7.17 1.01
C VAL A 46 -6.67 -7.21 0.80
N SER A 47 -5.95 -6.39 1.57
CA SER A 47 -4.50 -6.47 1.63
C SER A 47 -4.05 -7.80 2.26
N PRO A 48 -3.07 -8.50 1.68
CA PRO A 48 -2.54 -9.74 2.24
C PRO A 48 -1.76 -9.55 3.54
N ALA A 49 -1.46 -8.30 3.92
CA ALA A 49 -0.74 -7.97 5.14
C ALA A 49 -1.10 -6.56 5.66
N GLN A 50 -0.84 -6.33 6.92
CA GLN A 50 -1.20 -5.10 7.63
C GLN A 50 -0.15 -3.98 7.57
N TRP A 51 1.01 -4.18 6.96
CA TRP A 51 2.08 -3.18 6.87
C TRP A 51 2.92 -3.31 5.60
N THR A 52 3.70 -2.26 5.32
CA THR A 52 4.37 -2.00 4.05
C THR A 52 5.18 -3.16 3.48
N ILE A 53 6.11 -3.74 4.27
CA ILE A 53 7.09 -4.71 3.72
C ILE A 53 6.42 -5.99 3.22
N PRO A 54 5.61 -6.72 4.00
CA PRO A 54 4.96 -7.94 3.49
C PRO A 54 3.93 -7.64 2.41
N SER A 55 3.21 -6.51 2.49
CA SER A 55 2.23 -6.16 1.46
C SER A 55 2.89 -5.86 0.11
N HIS A 56 3.96 -5.05 0.08
CA HIS A 56 4.70 -4.81 -1.15
C HIS A 56 5.36 -6.08 -1.71
N ALA A 57 5.86 -6.97 -0.83
CA ALA A 57 6.36 -8.27 -1.28
C ALA A 57 5.25 -9.07 -1.98
N SER A 58 4.02 -9.05 -1.44
CA SER A 58 2.86 -9.68 -2.07
C SER A 58 2.48 -9.03 -3.40
N LEU A 59 2.50 -7.70 -3.51
CA LEU A 59 2.25 -6.99 -4.77
C LEU A 59 3.29 -7.31 -5.84
N PHE A 60 4.57 -7.48 -5.47
CA PHE A 60 5.64 -7.76 -6.41
C PHE A 60 5.83 -9.23 -6.75
N THR A 61 5.24 -10.18 -6.00
CA THR A 61 5.42 -11.63 -6.21
C THR A 61 4.12 -12.37 -6.49
N GLY A 62 2.96 -11.78 -6.21
CA GLY A 62 1.65 -12.45 -6.30
C GLY A 62 1.37 -13.47 -5.19
N LEU A 63 2.23 -13.53 -4.16
CA LEU A 63 2.18 -14.54 -3.10
C LEU A 63 1.69 -13.93 -1.78
N TYR A 64 1.20 -14.77 -0.88
CA TYR A 64 0.92 -14.40 0.51
C TYR A 64 2.20 -14.33 1.35
N PRO A 65 2.21 -13.61 2.49
CA PRO A 65 3.37 -13.46 3.38
C PRO A 65 4.03 -14.79 3.77
N THR A 66 3.27 -15.79 4.15
CA THR A 66 3.79 -17.15 4.45
C THR A 66 4.56 -17.74 3.26
N ALA A 67 4.09 -17.54 2.02
CA ALA A 67 4.71 -18.11 0.82
C ALA A 67 5.97 -17.37 0.38
N HIS A 68 5.99 -16.03 0.40
CA HIS A 68 7.19 -15.29 -0.01
C HIS A 68 8.21 -15.15 1.13
N GLY A 69 7.82 -15.32 2.41
CA GLY A 69 8.70 -15.31 3.58
C GLY A 69 9.22 -13.93 4.00
N VAL A 70 8.69 -12.84 3.41
CA VAL A 70 9.12 -11.46 3.71
C VAL A 70 8.13 -10.83 4.69
N THR A 71 8.39 -11.00 5.98
CA THR A 71 7.50 -10.58 7.08
C THR A 71 8.15 -9.62 8.08
N GLN A 72 9.42 -9.27 7.88
CA GLN A 72 10.19 -8.38 8.76
C GLN A 72 11.03 -7.41 7.93
N SER A 73 11.42 -6.27 8.52
CA SER A 73 12.26 -5.26 7.87
C SER A 73 13.65 -5.76 7.45
N SER A 74 14.14 -6.81 8.10
CA SER A 74 15.40 -7.49 7.76
C SER A 74 15.26 -8.53 6.66
N HIS A 75 14.05 -8.88 6.25
CA HIS A 75 13.81 -9.87 5.20
C HIS A 75 13.90 -9.25 3.80
N SER A 76 14.19 -10.08 2.82
CA SER A 76 14.25 -9.70 1.41
C SER A 76 13.60 -10.75 0.52
N ILE A 77 13.06 -10.32 -0.63
CA ILE A 77 12.57 -11.26 -1.64
C ILE A 77 13.75 -12.12 -2.13
N SER A 78 13.63 -13.45 -2.02
CA SER A 78 14.64 -14.39 -2.50
C SER A 78 15.01 -14.14 -3.96
N GLY A 79 16.30 -14.25 -4.29
CA GLY A 79 16.79 -14.06 -5.65
C GLY A 79 16.20 -15.02 -6.69
N GLY A 80 15.78 -16.21 -6.26
CA GLY A 80 15.12 -17.20 -7.12
C GLY A 80 13.62 -16.98 -7.34
N ARG A 81 12.98 -16.05 -6.59
CA ARG A 81 11.57 -15.74 -6.80
C ARG A 81 11.38 -14.66 -7.87
N PRO A 82 10.49 -14.87 -8.86
CA PRO A 82 10.15 -13.85 -9.83
C PRO A 82 9.62 -12.58 -9.17
N HIS A 83 10.05 -11.42 -9.70
CA HIS A 83 9.59 -10.10 -9.28
C HIS A 83 8.87 -9.42 -10.44
N LEU A 84 7.73 -8.79 -10.19
CA LEU A 84 6.88 -8.17 -11.22
C LEU A 84 7.69 -7.34 -12.24
N ALA A 85 8.52 -6.40 -11.78
CA ALA A 85 9.30 -5.56 -12.68
C ALA A 85 10.38 -6.35 -13.47
N GLN A 86 10.87 -7.49 -12.97
CA GLN A 86 11.76 -8.36 -13.75
C GLN A 86 11.01 -9.03 -14.90
N VAL A 87 9.83 -9.57 -14.64
CA VAL A 87 9.00 -10.19 -15.68
C VAL A 87 8.59 -9.16 -16.72
N MET A 88 8.13 -7.96 -16.29
CA MET A 88 7.81 -6.86 -17.19
C MET A 88 9.00 -6.49 -18.10
N ARG A 89 10.22 -6.41 -17.53
CA ARG A 89 11.42 -6.13 -18.31
C ARG A 89 11.72 -7.21 -19.35
N GLN A 90 11.48 -8.49 -19.02
CA GLN A 90 11.64 -9.60 -19.99
C GLN A 90 10.58 -9.58 -21.08
N LEU A 91 9.38 -9.06 -20.79
CA LEU A 91 8.34 -8.76 -21.78
C LEU A 91 8.63 -7.52 -22.65
N GLY A 92 9.80 -6.89 -22.49
CA GLY A 92 10.23 -5.73 -23.28
C GLY A 92 9.82 -4.38 -22.74
N TYR A 93 9.14 -4.31 -21.58
CA TYR A 93 8.74 -3.03 -20.97
C TYR A 93 9.96 -2.19 -20.56
N GLU A 94 9.83 -0.88 -20.73
CA GLU A 94 10.59 0.08 -19.94
C GLU A 94 10.01 0.09 -18.52
N THR A 95 10.87 -0.17 -17.52
CA THR A 95 10.43 -0.34 -16.12
C THR A 95 10.97 0.80 -15.26
N VAL A 96 10.08 1.66 -14.78
CA VAL A 96 10.45 2.87 -14.02
C VAL A 96 9.70 2.91 -12.71
N GLY A 97 10.40 3.20 -11.61
CA GLY A 97 9.82 3.34 -10.28
C GLY A 97 10.05 4.74 -9.70
N PHE A 98 9.00 5.30 -9.11
CA PHE A 98 9.02 6.53 -8.31
C PHE A 98 8.51 6.18 -6.90
N CYS A 99 9.34 6.34 -5.89
CA CYS A 99 9.03 5.82 -4.56
C CYS A 99 9.27 6.86 -3.47
N ASN A 100 8.30 7.07 -2.62
CA ASN A 100 8.39 7.96 -1.48
C ASN A 100 8.68 7.23 -0.16
N ASN A 101 8.40 5.91 -0.08
CA ASN A 101 8.62 5.12 1.13
C ASN A 101 10.06 4.61 1.24
N PRO A 102 10.83 4.99 2.29
CA PRO A 102 12.19 4.50 2.50
C PRO A 102 12.29 2.98 2.70
N LEU A 103 11.25 2.33 3.24
CA LEU A 103 11.23 0.87 3.42
C LEU A 103 11.20 0.15 2.07
N VAL A 104 10.62 0.77 1.04
CA VAL A 104 10.57 0.24 -0.32
C VAL A 104 11.77 0.71 -1.15
N GLY A 105 12.11 1.99 -1.08
CA GLY A 105 13.10 2.62 -1.95
C GLY A 105 14.54 2.59 -1.45
N VAL A 106 14.77 2.59 -0.13
CA VAL A 106 16.13 2.65 0.45
C VAL A 106 16.63 1.29 0.88
N LEU A 107 15.81 0.49 1.59
CA LEU A 107 16.23 -0.79 2.12
C LEU A 107 16.68 -1.78 1.03
N ASN A 108 17.61 -2.65 1.40
CA ASN A 108 18.08 -3.72 0.53
C ASN A 108 17.22 -5.00 0.70
N ASN A 109 15.95 -4.90 0.33
CA ASN A 109 14.94 -5.96 0.47
C ASN A 109 14.52 -6.60 -0.86
N GLY A 110 15.17 -6.23 -1.97
CA GLY A 110 14.88 -6.79 -3.29
C GLY A 110 13.74 -6.10 -4.06
N PHE A 111 13.06 -5.09 -3.50
CA PHE A 111 11.91 -4.45 -4.14
C PHE A 111 12.26 -3.61 -5.39
N LYS A 112 13.52 -3.19 -5.52
CA LYS A 112 14.01 -2.45 -6.71
C LYS A 112 14.45 -3.36 -7.86
N ARG A 113 14.41 -4.67 -7.66
CA ARG A 113 14.89 -5.64 -8.64
C ARG A 113 14.02 -5.62 -9.90
N GLY A 114 14.64 -5.53 -11.07
CA GLY A 114 13.96 -5.50 -12.37
C GLY A 114 13.63 -4.11 -12.89
N PHE A 115 13.66 -3.06 -12.06
CA PHE A 115 13.50 -1.70 -12.56
C PHE A 115 14.75 -1.24 -13.31
N GLY A 116 14.55 -0.66 -14.50
CA GLY A 116 15.59 -0.02 -15.31
C GLY A 116 16.02 1.33 -14.73
N ALA A 117 15.05 2.09 -14.22
CA ALA A 117 15.26 3.30 -13.44
C ALA A 117 14.41 3.26 -12.17
N PHE A 118 14.98 3.70 -11.04
CA PHE A 118 14.26 3.76 -9.77
C PHE A 118 14.64 5.05 -9.03
N TYR A 119 13.67 5.94 -8.94
CA TYR A 119 13.81 7.23 -8.27
C TYR A 119 13.23 7.13 -6.86
N ASN A 120 14.01 7.55 -5.88
CA ASN A 120 13.62 7.48 -4.48
C ASN A 120 13.57 8.88 -3.88
N TYR A 121 12.39 9.30 -3.48
CA TYR A 121 12.11 10.62 -2.91
C TYR A 121 12.18 10.63 -1.39
N GLY A 122 12.09 9.45 -0.78
CA GLY A 122 12.24 9.27 0.68
C GLY A 122 13.69 9.09 1.11
N GLY A 123 13.94 9.32 2.39
CA GLY A 123 15.26 9.19 3.00
C GLY A 123 16.15 10.42 2.85
N ALA A 124 17.31 10.39 3.50
CA ALA A 124 18.18 11.56 3.67
C ALA A 124 18.77 12.12 2.37
N ILE A 125 19.00 11.27 1.38
CA ILE A 125 19.57 11.68 0.08
C ILE A 125 18.70 11.11 -1.05
N PRO A 126 17.71 11.86 -1.55
CA PRO A 126 16.83 11.43 -2.62
C PRO A 126 17.57 11.09 -3.92
N SER A 127 17.00 10.17 -4.72
CA SER A 127 17.42 9.86 -6.09
C SER A 127 16.38 10.40 -7.05
N LEU A 128 16.65 11.51 -7.68
CA LEU A 128 15.69 12.22 -8.53
C LEU A 128 16.01 12.02 -10.03
N PRO A 129 15.01 12.18 -10.92
CA PRO A 129 15.23 12.22 -12.37
C PRO A 129 16.15 13.39 -12.76
N ARG A 130 16.71 13.32 -13.97
CA ARG A 130 17.64 14.36 -14.45
C ARG A 130 16.97 15.72 -14.66
N HIS A 131 15.73 15.74 -15.15
CA HIS A 131 14.98 16.98 -15.37
C HIS A 131 14.70 17.73 -14.06
N SER A 132 14.65 17.03 -12.92
CA SER A 132 14.50 17.62 -11.59
C SER A 132 15.78 18.29 -11.07
N ASN A 133 16.90 18.21 -11.76
CA ASN A 133 18.14 18.81 -11.31
C ASN A 133 18.19 20.31 -11.69
N PRO A 134 18.19 21.24 -10.71
CA PRO A 134 18.13 22.68 -10.98
C PRO A 134 19.43 23.26 -11.55
N TRP A 135 20.52 22.51 -11.58
CA TRP A 135 21.82 23.00 -11.99
C TRP A 135 22.04 22.88 -13.51
N PRO A 136 22.53 23.93 -14.19
CA PRO A 136 22.87 23.88 -15.60
C PRO A 136 24.10 22.99 -15.86
N TRP A 137 24.24 22.54 -17.10
CA TRP A 137 25.47 21.84 -17.53
C TRP A 137 26.68 22.79 -17.47
N PRO A 138 27.88 22.38 -16.99
CA PRO A 138 28.27 21.03 -16.52
C PRO A 138 28.03 20.79 -15.02
N MET A 139 27.53 21.77 -14.27
CA MET A 139 27.34 21.70 -12.81
C MET A 139 26.39 20.60 -12.38
N ASN A 140 25.38 20.28 -13.22
CA ASN A 140 24.46 19.18 -12.97
C ASN A 140 25.18 17.82 -12.87
N ARG A 141 26.23 17.57 -13.67
CA ARG A 141 27.03 16.32 -13.61
C ARG A 141 27.83 16.24 -12.30
N VAL A 142 28.39 17.36 -11.85
CA VAL A 142 29.13 17.44 -10.58
C VAL A 142 28.17 17.20 -9.41
N ALA A 143 27.02 17.85 -9.42
CA ALA A 143 25.98 17.68 -8.39
C ALA A 143 25.46 16.24 -8.38
N GLU A 144 25.25 15.62 -9.53
CA GLU A 144 24.84 14.22 -9.64
C GLU A 144 25.90 13.25 -9.10
N ALA A 145 27.17 13.43 -9.46
CA ALA A 145 28.26 12.63 -8.94
C ALA A 145 28.42 12.77 -7.41
N TYR A 146 28.28 14.00 -6.90
CA TYR A 146 28.33 14.28 -5.46
C TYR A 146 27.16 13.63 -4.72
N THR A 147 25.92 13.75 -5.21
CA THR A 147 24.77 13.09 -4.61
C THR A 147 24.84 11.58 -4.69
N GLN A 148 25.38 11.01 -5.76
CA GLN A 148 25.65 9.57 -5.85
C GLN A 148 26.66 9.11 -4.80
N PHE A 149 27.72 9.88 -4.58
CA PHE A 149 28.71 9.59 -3.53
C PHE A 149 28.05 9.64 -2.14
N LEU A 150 27.27 10.68 -1.84
CA LEU A 150 26.55 10.79 -0.56
C LEU A 150 25.57 9.64 -0.35
N ARG A 151 24.87 9.18 -1.40
CA ARG A 151 23.96 8.01 -1.31
C ARG A 151 24.70 6.72 -0.99
N ARG A 152 25.91 6.52 -1.53
CA ARG A 152 26.75 5.35 -1.22
C ARG A 152 27.08 5.26 0.28
N ILE A 153 27.14 6.40 0.96
CA ILE A 153 27.40 6.45 2.41
C ILE A 153 26.07 6.39 3.19
N SER A 154 25.08 7.17 2.76
CA SER A 154 23.81 7.33 3.47
C SER A 154 22.94 6.07 3.46
N TYR A 155 22.84 5.35 2.34
CA TYR A 155 21.97 4.18 2.24
C TYR A 155 22.37 3.03 3.16
N PRO A 156 23.65 2.63 3.29
CA PRO A 156 24.08 1.67 4.30
C PRO A 156 23.74 2.09 5.73
N ILE A 157 23.86 3.38 6.05
CA ILE A 157 23.52 3.92 7.37
C ILE A 157 22.01 3.81 7.61
N GLN A 158 21.19 4.26 6.66
CA GLN A 158 19.72 4.16 6.77
C GLN A 158 19.28 2.69 6.85
N ASN A 159 19.89 1.82 6.05
CA ASN A 159 19.63 0.38 6.10
C ASN A 159 19.98 -0.23 7.45
N PHE A 160 21.10 0.19 8.06
CA PHE A 160 21.48 -0.22 9.42
C PHE A 160 20.42 0.23 10.44
N PHE A 161 19.94 1.47 10.38
CA PHE A 161 18.88 1.95 11.28
C PHE A 161 17.55 1.20 11.07
N GLY A 162 17.20 0.84 9.85
CA GLY A 162 15.99 0.08 9.55
C GLY A 162 16.04 -1.40 9.93
N GLN A 163 17.23 -1.98 10.05
CA GLN A 163 17.44 -3.40 10.33
C GLN A 163 17.97 -3.69 11.74
N SER A 164 18.61 -2.72 12.40
CA SER A 164 19.14 -2.87 13.76
C SER A 164 18.08 -2.47 14.79
N ASP A 165 17.64 -3.42 15.62
CA ASP A 165 16.66 -3.19 16.69
C ASP A 165 17.07 -2.06 17.65
N LEU A 166 18.36 -2.00 18.03
CA LEU A 166 18.84 -0.96 18.92
C LEU A 166 18.82 0.41 18.27
N ALA A 167 19.32 0.52 17.03
CA ALA A 167 19.35 1.78 16.31
C ALA A 167 17.93 2.28 16.00
N PHE A 168 17.03 1.38 15.58
CA PHE A 168 15.63 1.67 15.37
C PHE A 168 14.96 2.21 16.64
N ARG A 169 15.11 1.50 17.77
CA ARG A 169 14.56 1.91 19.07
C ARG A 169 15.07 3.28 19.53
N VAL A 170 16.34 3.56 19.32
CA VAL A 170 16.95 4.89 19.62
C VAL A 170 16.34 5.96 18.70
N SER A 171 16.14 5.67 17.43
CA SER A 171 15.54 6.63 16.47
C SER A 171 14.13 7.04 16.84
N LEU A 172 13.35 6.19 17.51
CA LEU A 172 11.98 6.49 17.97
C LEU A 172 11.92 7.44 19.18
N HIS A 173 13.05 7.96 19.66
CA HIS A 173 13.04 8.93 20.75
C HIS A 173 12.51 10.28 20.29
N ALA A 174 11.64 10.92 21.08
CA ALA A 174 10.93 12.16 20.72
C ALA A 174 11.84 13.33 20.27
N PHE A 175 13.10 13.37 20.72
CA PHE A 175 14.10 14.33 20.25
C PHE A 175 14.67 13.99 18.87
N LEU A 176 14.77 12.72 18.53
CA LEU A 176 15.35 12.25 17.27
C LEU A 176 14.30 12.12 16.16
N THR A 177 13.05 11.86 16.52
CA THR A 177 11.94 11.72 15.57
C THR A 177 11.84 12.90 14.60
N PRO A 178 11.81 14.18 15.02
CA PRO A 178 11.75 15.31 14.08
C PRO A 178 12.99 15.41 13.18
N LEU A 179 14.14 14.93 13.63
CA LEU A 179 15.39 14.97 12.88
C LEU A 179 15.32 14.04 11.65
N TRP A 180 14.93 12.79 11.84
CA TRP A 180 14.88 11.85 10.72
C TRP A 180 13.56 11.94 9.95
N SER A 181 12.43 12.21 10.61
CA SER A 181 11.14 12.26 9.93
C SER A 181 11.00 13.48 9.03
N LYS A 182 11.51 14.63 9.45
CA LYS A 182 11.44 15.89 8.69
C LYS A 182 12.73 16.17 7.92
N MET A 183 13.89 16.18 8.59
CA MET A 183 15.16 16.55 7.93
C MET A 183 15.69 15.44 7.03
N ALA A 184 15.50 14.17 7.38
CA ALA A 184 15.83 13.03 6.51
C ALA A 184 14.69 12.63 5.59
N ASN A 185 13.63 13.44 5.48
CA ASN A 185 12.58 13.30 4.48
C ASN A 185 11.92 11.91 4.48
N PHE A 186 11.51 11.44 5.65
CA PHE A 186 10.94 10.09 5.82
C PHE A 186 9.70 9.87 4.94
N LYS A 187 8.77 10.82 4.88
CA LYS A 187 7.55 10.77 4.08
C LYS A 187 7.78 10.96 2.56
N GLY A 188 9.01 11.23 2.16
CA GLY A 188 9.34 11.55 0.77
C GLY A 188 8.90 12.96 0.35
N GLN A 189 8.76 13.15 -0.95
CA GLN A 189 8.31 14.38 -1.59
C GLN A 189 7.20 14.00 -2.58
N ASN A 190 6.02 13.65 -2.04
CA ASN A 190 4.93 13.02 -2.80
C ASN A 190 4.47 13.87 -3.98
N GLU A 191 4.09 15.12 -3.74
CA GLU A 191 3.68 16.07 -4.79
C GLU A 191 4.76 16.22 -5.88
N ARG A 192 6.01 16.45 -5.48
CA ARG A 192 7.12 16.54 -6.43
C ARG A 192 7.32 15.28 -7.26
N SER A 193 7.16 14.11 -6.65
CA SER A 193 7.28 12.85 -7.38
C SER A 193 6.21 12.71 -8.47
N VAL A 194 5.03 13.24 -8.23
CA VAL A 194 3.94 13.29 -9.21
C VAL A 194 4.27 14.30 -10.33
N ASP A 195 4.75 15.49 -10.01
CA ASP A 195 5.14 16.49 -11.01
C ASP A 195 6.29 15.97 -11.89
N ASP A 196 7.27 15.29 -11.29
CA ASP A 196 8.37 14.65 -12.03
C ASP A 196 7.86 13.50 -12.93
N ILE A 197 6.82 12.76 -12.52
CA ILE A 197 6.19 11.74 -13.37
C ILE A 197 5.48 12.38 -14.56
N VAL A 198 4.72 13.45 -14.35
CA VAL A 198 4.05 14.16 -15.45
C VAL A 198 5.07 14.64 -16.47
N THR A 199 6.15 15.25 -16.01
CA THR A 199 7.26 15.67 -16.89
C THR A 199 7.90 14.46 -17.61
N PHE A 200 8.16 13.37 -16.91
CA PHE A 200 8.69 12.13 -17.51
C PHE A 200 7.78 11.57 -18.61
N LEU A 201 6.46 11.59 -18.40
CA LEU A 201 5.49 11.13 -19.38
C LEU A 201 5.46 12.03 -20.62
N GLU A 202 5.55 13.37 -20.45
CA GLU A 202 5.63 14.34 -21.52
C GLU A 202 6.92 14.19 -22.34
N GLU A 203 8.07 14.05 -21.68
CA GLU A 203 9.36 13.79 -22.34
C GLU A 203 9.35 12.50 -23.15
N ARG A 204 8.71 11.45 -22.61
CA ARG A 204 8.58 10.15 -23.27
C ARG A 204 7.69 10.20 -24.52
N GLU A 205 6.60 10.95 -24.48
CA GLU A 205 5.75 11.19 -25.66
C GLU A 205 6.53 11.94 -26.77
N ALA A 206 7.35 12.91 -26.39
CA ALA A 206 8.14 13.70 -27.33
C ALA A 206 9.20 12.87 -28.09
N VAL A 207 9.69 11.76 -27.52
CA VAL A 207 10.66 10.87 -28.19
C VAL A 207 10.01 9.66 -28.86
N GLU A 208 8.69 9.56 -28.89
CA GLU A 208 7.91 8.49 -29.54
C GLU A 208 8.45 7.08 -29.23
N SER A 209 8.60 6.77 -27.93
CA SER A 209 9.16 5.48 -27.51
C SER A 209 8.28 4.30 -27.93
N ASP A 210 8.83 3.36 -28.70
CA ASP A 210 8.14 2.14 -29.17
C ASP A 210 7.96 1.07 -28.07
N ARG A 211 8.63 1.22 -26.93
CA ARG A 211 8.55 0.24 -25.84
C ARG A 211 7.35 0.52 -24.95
N PRO A 212 6.58 -0.51 -24.53
CA PRO A 212 5.55 -0.30 -23.52
C PRO A 212 6.17 0.11 -22.17
N LEU A 213 5.44 0.89 -21.38
CA LEU A 213 5.87 1.41 -20.07
C LEU A 213 5.25 0.60 -18.92
N PHE A 214 6.08 0.16 -17.98
CA PHE A 214 5.65 -0.21 -16.63
C PHE A 214 6.13 0.85 -15.65
N LEU A 215 5.19 1.66 -15.17
CA LEU A 215 5.43 2.72 -14.18
C LEU A 215 4.89 2.28 -12.81
N PHE A 216 5.76 2.26 -11.81
CA PHE A 216 5.40 2.06 -10.41
C PHE A 216 5.54 3.36 -9.66
N LEU A 217 4.50 3.76 -8.94
CA LEU A 217 4.48 4.91 -8.05
C LEU A 217 4.05 4.47 -6.65
N ASN A 218 4.85 4.80 -5.63
CA ASN A 218 4.45 4.69 -4.23
C ASN A 218 4.38 6.09 -3.62
N LEU A 219 3.23 6.42 -3.06
CA LEU A 219 2.95 7.66 -2.33
C LEU A 219 2.74 7.36 -0.86
N MET A 220 3.20 8.25 0.01
CA MET A 220 3.24 8.06 1.46
C MET A 220 2.53 9.21 2.20
N GLU A 221 1.53 9.85 1.56
CA GLU A 221 0.93 11.08 2.11
C GLU A 221 0.16 10.82 3.39
N THR A 222 -0.71 9.80 3.41
CA THR A 222 -1.54 9.46 4.55
C THR A 222 -0.81 8.77 5.71
N HIS A 223 0.49 8.52 5.57
CA HIS A 223 1.32 7.95 6.64
C HIS A 223 1.76 9.01 7.64
N LEU A 224 1.80 8.66 8.93
CA LEU A 224 2.42 9.52 9.96
C LEU A 224 3.92 9.77 9.65
N PRO A 225 4.44 10.95 10.01
CA PRO A 225 3.78 12.08 10.67
C PRO A 225 2.93 12.91 9.71
N PHE A 226 1.85 13.52 10.20
CA PHE A 226 0.92 14.28 9.38
C PHE A 226 1.35 15.75 9.27
N TRP A 227 1.54 16.22 8.04
CA TRP A 227 1.92 17.62 7.74
C TRP A 227 1.22 18.14 6.48
N PRO A 228 -0.12 18.02 6.37
CA PRO A 228 -0.79 18.55 5.19
C PRO A 228 -0.63 20.07 5.14
N PRO A 229 -0.58 20.69 3.94
CA PRO A 229 -0.57 22.15 3.81
C PRO A 229 -1.78 22.80 4.47
N GLY A 230 -1.58 24.03 4.98
CA GLY A 230 -2.60 24.73 5.79
C GLY A 230 -3.96 24.88 5.10
N GLU A 231 -3.99 25.04 3.79
CA GLU A 231 -5.23 25.15 3.02
C GLU A 231 -6.08 23.87 3.05
N PHE A 232 -5.47 22.67 3.10
CA PHE A 232 -6.18 21.41 3.24
C PHE A 232 -6.66 21.19 4.67
N ILE A 233 -5.88 21.63 5.67
CA ILE A 233 -6.35 21.65 7.06
C ILE A 233 -7.57 22.57 7.20
N ASP A 234 -7.51 23.79 6.65
CA ASP A 234 -8.61 24.76 6.72
C ASP A 234 -9.90 24.26 6.05
N ARG A 235 -9.76 23.45 5.00
CA ARG A 235 -10.89 22.82 4.29
C ARG A 235 -11.60 21.77 5.13
N VAL A 236 -10.85 20.98 5.88
CA VAL A 236 -11.36 19.82 6.63
C VAL A 236 -11.60 20.15 8.12
N ALA A 237 -10.69 20.87 8.73
CA ALA A 237 -10.63 21.17 10.16
C ALA A 237 -10.41 22.65 10.46
N PRO A 238 -11.31 23.57 10.05
CA PRO A 238 -11.10 25.03 10.21
C PRO A 238 -10.86 25.45 11.66
N TYR A 239 -11.38 24.70 12.65
CA TYR A 239 -11.14 24.96 14.07
C TYR A 239 -9.66 24.81 14.48
N PHE A 240 -8.88 24.05 13.72
CA PHE A 240 -7.47 23.76 14.02
C PHE A 240 -6.61 25.04 14.05
N ARG A 241 -6.93 26.02 13.20
CA ARG A 241 -6.23 27.30 13.12
C ARG A 241 -6.25 28.04 14.47
N ASP A 242 -7.38 28.03 15.14
CA ASP A 242 -7.60 28.79 16.37
C ASP A 242 -7.34 27.97 17.65
N SER A 243 -7.38 26.63 17.56
CA SER A 243 -7.15 25.74 18.70
C SER A 243 -5.67 25.51 18.96
N LYS A 244 -5.13 26.12 20.02
CA LYS A 244 -3.77 25.83 20.50
C LYS A 244 -3.62 24.38 20.97
N GLU A 245 -4.68 23.84 21.57
CA GLU A 245 -4.72 22.47 22.06
C GLU A 245 -4.62 21.47 20.92
N ALA A 246 -5.44 21.62 19.85
CA ALA A 246 -5.39 20.77 18.66
C ALA A 246 -3.99 20.76 18.01
N ARG A 247 -3.38 21.93 17.88
CA ARG A 247 -2.01 22.03 17.36
C ARG A 247 -0.97 21.35 18.27
N THR A 248 -1.20 21.36 19.59
CA THR A 248 -0.32 20.68 20.54
C THR A 248 -0.47 19.17 20.44
N ILE A 249 -1.69 18.66 20.33
CA ILE A 249 -1.99 17.24 20.10
C ILE A 249 -1.24 16.73 18.86
N LEU A 250 -1.45 17.36 17.70
CA LEU A 250 -0.78 16.94 16.46
C LEU A 250 0.74 16.98 16.58
N ARG A 251 1.30 18.04 17.21
CA ARG A 251 2.74 18.15 17.42
C ARG A 251 3.29 17.03 18.29
N THR A 252 2.55 16.62 19.32
CA THR A 252 2.92 15.53 20.22
C THR A 252 2.95 14.21 19.45
N TRP A 253 1.88 13.88 18.73
CA TRP A 253 1.81 12.66 17.91
C TRP A 253 2.92 12.61 16.86
N ASN A 254 3.19 13.69 16.14
CA ASN A 254 4.26 13.75 15.15
C ASN A 254 5.68 13.60 15.74
N ARG A 255 5.85 13.75 17.05
CA ARG A 255 7.14 13.58 17.75
C ARG A 255 7.33 12.23 18.40
N GLU A 256 6.25 11.58 18.77
CA GLU A 256 6.27 10.34 19.55
C GLU A 256 6.12 9.12 18.65
N ALA A 257 7.11 8.91 17.74
CA ALA A 257 7.06 7.86 16.73
C ALA A 257 6.84 6.44 17.28
N TYR A 258 7.16 6.18 18.55
CA TYR A 258 6.88 4.90 19.17
C TYR A 258 5.36 4.61 19.29
N ARG A 259 4.52 5.66 19.26
CA ARG A 259 3.05 5.53 19.27
C ARG A 259 2.47 5.18 17.91
N TRP A 260 3.21 5.38 16.81
CA TRP A 260 2.69 5.23 15.44
C TRP A 260 2.37 3.77 15.04
N ALA A 261 2.68 2.83 15.89
CA ALA A 261 2.38 1.43 15.68
C ALA A 261 2.18 0.71 17.02
N ALA A 262 1.48 1.34 17.94
CA ALA A 262 1.29 0.80 19.29
C ALA A 262 -0.20 0.71 19.66
N PRO A 263 -0.57 -0.26 20.50
CA PRO A 263 -1.87 -0.22 21.18
C PRO A 263 -1.97 1.02 22.05
N LEU A 264 -3.18 1.50 22.25
CA LEU A 264 -3.48 2.62 23.13
C LEU A 264 -3.65 2.12 24.57
N ALA A 265 -2.89 2.68 25.51
CA ALA A 265 -3.06 2.39 26.94
C ALA A 265 -4.45 2.81 27.45
N GLU A 266 -4.97 3.90 26.91
CA GLU A 266 -6.28 4.46 27.18
C GLU A 266 -6.92 4.90 25.86
N PRO A 267 -8.25 4.86 25.72
CA PRO A 267 -8.92 5.40 24.55
C PRO A 267 -8.54 6.87 24.31
N LEU A 268 -8.46 7.27 23.05
CA LEU A 268 -8.22 8.66 22.68
C LEU A 268 -9.32 9.57 23.26
N GLY A 269 -8.94 10.71 23.82
CA GLY A 269 -9.88 11.76 24.17
C GLY A 269 -10.62 12.29 22.94
N GLU A 270 -11.83 12.82 23.13
CA GLU A 270 -12.69 13.30 22.04
C GLU A 270 -11.97 14.28 21.08
N LEU A 271 -11.30 15.29 21.64
CA LEU A 271 -10.55 16.25 20.81
C LEU A 271 -9.33 15.58 20.15
N GLU A 272 -8.64 14.67 20.83
CA GLU A 272 -7.48 13.97 20.28
C GLU A 272 -7.88 13.10 19.10
N SER A 273 -8.92 12.29 19.25
CA SER A 273 -9.49 11.46 18.18
C SER A 273 -9.93 12.33 17.00
N ARG A 274 -10.66 13.42 17.28
CA ARG A 274 -11.10 14.35 16.24
C ARG A 274 -9.94 14.95 15.46
N VAL A 275 -8.90 15.44 16.14
CA VAL A 275 -7.73 16.04 15.51
C VAL A 275 -7.03 15.04 14.59
N LEU A 276 -6.78 13.82 15.06
CA LEU A 276 -6.06 12.82 14.28
C LEU A 276 -6.85 12.39 13.04
N ASN A 277 -8.15 12.18 13.18
CA ASN A 277 -9.03 11.84 12.06
C ASN A 277 -9.16 12.98 11.04
N ASP A 278 -9.38 14.22 11.50
CA ASP A 278 -9.54 15.37 10.60
C ASP A 278 -8.22 15.71 9.88
N ILE A 279 -7.09 15.56 10.53
CA ILE A 279 -5.78 15.79 9.88
C ILE A 279 -5.43 14.67 8.90
N TYR A 280 -5.79 13.42 9.20
CA TYR A 280 -5.70 12.33 8.22
C TYR A 280 -6.57 12.63 6.97
N ASP A 281 -7.80 13.09 7.15
CA ASP A 281 -8.67 13.51 6.05
C ASP A 281 -8.07 14.67 5.24
N ALA A 282 -7.34 15.59 5.90
CA ALA A 282 -6.62 16.67 5.22
C ALA A 282 -5.44 16.14 4.37
N GLU A 283 -4.72 15.10 4.84
CA GLU A 283 -3.70 14.41 4.03
C GLU A 283 -4.33 13.71 2.81
N VAL A 284 -5.49 13.06 2.98
CA VAL A 284 -6.24 12.48 1.85
C VAL A 284 -6.60 13.54 0.83
N SER A 285 -7.10 14.71 1.29
CA SER A 285 -7.47 15.82 0.41
C SER A 285 -6.26 16.41 -0.34
N TYR A 286 -5.11 16.48 0.30
CA TYR A 286 -3.87 16.91 -0.35
C TYR A 286 -3.38 15.88 -1.37
N GLN A 287 -3.40 14.61 -1.00
CA GLN A 287 -3.05 13.51 -1.92
C GLN A 287 -3.94 13.51 -3.17
N ASP A 288 -5.23 13.70 -3.01
CA ASP A 288 -6.19 13.77 -4.11
C ASP A 288 -5.90 14.93 -5.08
N ASP A 289 -5.49 16.07 -4.55
CA ASP A 289 -5.19 17.27 -5.35
C ASP A 289 -4.06 17.02 -6.36
N TYR A 290 -2.90 16.55 -5.89
CA TYR A 290 -1.79 16.29 -6.79
C TYR A 290 -1.99 15.03 -7.66
N LEU A 291 -2.77 14.03 -7.20
CA LEU A 291 -3.18 12.91 -8.05
C LEU A 291 -4.06 13.36 -9.20
N GLY A 292 -4.89 14.40 -9.03
CA GLY A 292 -5.63 15.01 -10.12
C GLY A 292 -4.72 15.43 -11.28
N ARG A 293 -3.57 16.03 -10.98
CA ARG A 293 -2.57 16.41 -12.01
C ARG A 293 -1.99 15.19 -12.74
N LEU A 294 -1.74 14.10 -12.00
CA LEU A 294 -1.27 12.84 -12.61
C LEU A 294 -2.33 12.24 -13.54
N PHE A 295 -3.59 12.19 -13.11
CA PHE A 295 -4.67 11.65 -13.93
C PHE A 295 -4.88 12.47 -15.21
N ASP A 296 -4.80 13.79 -15.12
CA ASP A 296 -4.85 14.67 -16.28
C ASP A 296 -3.63 14.47 -17.20
N GLY A 297 -2.45 14.26 -16.64
CA GLY A 297 -1.24 13.92 -17.40
C GLY A 297 -1.39 12.61 -18.16
N LEU A 298 -1.90 11.57 -17.50
CA LEU A 298 -2.18 10.27 -18.13
C LEU A 298 -3.25 10.36 -19.23
N ALA A 299 -4.30 11.17 -19.03
CA ALA A 299 -5.38 11.34 -19.99
C ALA A 299 -4.96 12.08 -21.26
N ARG A 300 -3.93 12.95 -21.18
CA ARG A 300 -3.40 13.69 -22.35
C ARG A 300 -2.49 12.87 -23.26
N ARG A 301 -2.07 11.68 -22.85
CA ARG A 301 -1.17 10.85 -23.63
C ARG A 301 -1.80 10.29 -24.91
N ASN A 302 -1.01 10.09 -25.93
CA ASN A 302 -1.46 9.54 -27.23
C ASN A 302 -2.06 8.13 -27.06
N ASN A 303 -1.52 7.32 -26.15
CA ASN A 303 -2.00 5.97 -25.84
C ASN A 303 -2.86 5.90 -24.55
N ALA A 304 -3.42 7.01 -24.07
CA ALA A 304 -4.22 7.07 -22.84
C ALA A 304 -5.31 5.99 -22.77
N ARG A 305 -5.99 5.72 -23.90
CA ARG A 305 -7.05 4.70 -23.96
C ARG A 305 -6.54 3.28 -23.78
N ASP A 306 -5.30 2.96 -24.17
CA ASP A 306 -4.67 1.64 -23.97
C ASP A 306 -3.62 1.65 -22.85
N THR A 307 -3.83 2.48 -21.85
CA THR A 307 -3.08 2.48 -20.60
C THR A 307 -3.92 1.86 -19.50
N LEU A 308 -3.43 0.78 -18.89
CA LEU A 308 -3.99 0.20 -17.68
C LEU A 308 -3.39 0.92 -16.46
N THR A 309 -4.20 1.67 -15.75
CA THR A 309 -3.81 2.27 -14.47
C THR A 309 -4.52 1.56 -13.32
N VAL A 310 -3.75 1.10 -12.33
CA VAL A 310 -4.26 0.48 -11.10
C VAL A 310 -3.87 1.35 -9.92
N ILE A 311 -4.86 1.77 -9.13
CA ILE A 311 -4.68 2.41 -7.83
C ILE A 311 -5.01 1.40 -6.74
N VAL A 312 -4.12 1.25 -5.76
CA VAL A 312 -4.28 0.36 -4.62
C VAL A 312 -3.61 0.97 -3.40
N ALA A 313 -4.10 0.71 -2.19
CA ALA A 313 -3.25 0.88 -1.02
C ALA A 313 -2.58 -0.46 -0.65
N ASP A 314 -1.38 -0.37 -0.08
CA ASP A 314 -0.69 -1.56 0.44
C ASP A 314 -1.34 -2.05 1.74
N HIS A 315 -1.79 -1.14 2.60
CA HIS A 315 -2.61 -1.33 3.80
C HIS A 315 -3.27 0.00 4.18
N GLY A 316 -4.16 -0.02 5.17
CA GLY A 316 -4.71 1.18 5.79
C GLY A 316 -3.96 1.59 7.06
N ASP A 317 -4.61 2.35 7.94
CA ASP A 317 -4.04 2.85 9.20
C ASP A 317 -5.10 2.94 10.30
N GLY A 318 -4.77 2.49 11.51
CA GLY A 318 -5.62 2.65 12.69
C GLY A 318 -5.50 4.08 13.24
N LEU A 319 -6.62 4.73 13.48
CA LEU A 319 -6.70 6.08 14.04
C LEU A 319 -7.31 6.10 15.45
N GLY A 320 -7.11 5.01 16.18
CA GLY A 320 -7.69 4.76 17.51
C GLY A 320 -8.80 3.70 17.48
N ASP A 321 -9.11 3.17 16.30
CA ASP A 321 -10.05 2.07 16.10
C ASP A 321 -9.57 0.84 16.89
N HIS A 322 -10.48 0.11 17.52
CA HIS A 322 -10.21 -1.12 18.31
C HIS A 322 -9.11 -0.98 19.36
N GLY A 323 -8.79 0.24 19.83
CA GLY A 323 -7.72 0.50 20.78
C GLY A 323 -6.30 0.42 20.19
N TYR A 324 -6.16 0.48 18.87
CA TYR A 324 -4.86 0.53 18.19
C TYR A 324 -4.66 1.84 17.43
N PHE A 325 -3.40 2.22 17.32
CA PHE A 325 -2.97 3.30 16.45
C PHE A 325 -1.89 2.79 15.49
N GLY A 326 -1.97 3.22 14.21
CA GLY A 326 -1.05 2.73 13.17
C GLY A 326 -1.36 1.31 12.68
N HIS A 327 -0.37 0.62 12.12
CA HIS A 327 -0.57 -0.55 11.27
C HIS A 327 0.35 -1.73 11.63
N ALA A 328 0.36 -2.20 12.88
CA ALA A 328 1.32 -3.21 13.32
C ALA A 328 0.74 -4.59 13.68
N PHE A 329 -0.40 -4.66 14.36
CA PHE A 329 -0.73 -5.86 15.14
C PHE A 329 -2.08 -6.52 14.84
N VAL A 330 -2.95 -5.90 14.06
CA VAL A 330 -4.34 -6.34 13.87
C VAL A 330 -4.71 -6.53 12.41
N ALA A 331 -5.82 -7.23 12.15
CA ALA A 331 -6.32 -7.53 10.82
C ALA A 331 -7.73 -6.94 10.60
N TYR A 332 -8.08 -5.85 11.30
CA TYR A 332 -9.37 -5.18 11.13
C TYR A 332 -9.47 -4.42 9.81
N GLU A 333 -10.71 -4.06 9.42
CA GLU A 333 -10.99 -3.42 8.12
C GLU A 333 -10.21 -2.11 7.92
N GLU A 334 -9.97 -1.31 8.95
CA GLU A 334 -9.17 -0.09 8.88
C GLU A 334 -7.73 -0.32 8.39
N LEU A 335 -7.20 -1.55 8.49
CA LEU A 335 -5.86 -1.92 8.02
C LEU A 335 -5.88 -2.75 6.75
N VAL A 336 -6.83 -3.66 6.59
CA VAL A 336 -6.76 -4.64 5.50
C VAL A 336 -7.77 -4.40 4.39
N HIS A 337 -8.85 -3.65 4.62
CA HIS A 337 -9.74 -3.19 3.56
C HIS A 337 -9.16 -1.94 2.89
N VAL A 338 -8.67 -2.09 1.69
CA VAL A 338 -7.94 -1.05 0.96
C VAL A 338 -8.64 -0.67 -0.34
N PRO A 339 -8.46 0.56 -0.84
CA PRO A 339 -8.96 0.91 -2.16
C PRO A 339 -8.26 0.08 -3.24
N LEU A 340 -9.04 -0.35 -4.23
CA LEU A 340 -8.55 -0.97 -5.47
C LEU A 340 -9.41 -0.50 -6.63
N ILE A 341 -8.79 0.28 -7.52
CA ILE A 341 -9.43 0.86 -8.69
C ILE A 341 -8.61 0.48 -9.93
N ALA A 342 -9.26 -0.04 -10.97
CA ALA A 342 -8.64 -0.34 -12.25
C ALA A 342 -9.28 0.51 -13.35
N HIS A 343 -8.47 1.29 -14.05
CA HIS A 343 -8.90 2.16 -15.13
C HIS A 343 -8.19 1.76 -16.44
N TRP A 344 -8.96 1.31 -17.42
CA TRP A 344 -8.47 0.93 -18.74
C TRP A 344 -9.53 1.24 -19.80
N PRO A 345 -9.57 2.46 -20.30
CA PRO A 345 -10.68 2.93 -21.16
C PRO A 345 -10.95 2.11 -22.42
N ALA A 346 -9.92 1.42 -22.94
CA ALA A 346 -10.10 0.56 -24.11
C ALA A 346 -10.77 -0.79 -23.77
N ARG A 347 -10.76 -1.22 -22.48
CA ARG A 347 -11.14 -2.60 -22.13
C ARG A 347 -12.05 -2.73 -20.91
N LEU A 348 -12.15 -1.72 -20.06
CA LEU A 348 -13.02 -1.70 -18.90
C LEU A 348 -14.15 -0.70 -19.09
N ALA A 349 -15.37 -1.11 -18.77
CA ALA A 349 -16.49 -0.20 -18.75
C ALA A 349 -16.39 0.76 -17.55
N ALA A 350 -16.76 2.00 -17.75
CA ALA A 350 -16.94 2.97 -16.69
C ALA A 350 -18.01 2.50 -15.69
N GLU A 351 -17.97 3.04 -14.47
CA GLU A 351 -18.91 2.78 -13.38
C GLU A 351 -19.07 1.29 -13.00
N THR A 352 -18.05 0.46 -13.34
CA THR A 352 -18.07 -0.96 -12.96
C THR A 352 -17.78 -1.11 -11.47
N ARG A 353 -18.67 -1.77 -10.74
CA ARG A 353 -18.49 -2.09 -9.31
C ARG A 353 -18.41 -3.61 -9.11
N VAL A 354 -17.43 -4.06 -8.33
CA VAL A 354 -17.15 -5.46 -8.06
C VAL A 354 -17.27 -5.71 -6.56
N ALA A 355 -18.39 -6.29 -6.14
CA ALA A 355 -18.65 -6.59 -4.72
C ALA A 355 -17.91 -7.85 -4.22
N THR A 356 -17.38 -8.65 -5.12
CA THR A 356 -16.64 -9.87 -4.79
C THR A 356 -15.37 -9.56 -4.01
N PRO A 357 -15.17 -10.12 -2.81
CA PRO A 357 -13.90 -9.98 -2.08
C PRO A 357 -12.71 -10.51 -2.89
N VAL A 358 -11.65 -9.71 -2.98
CA VAL A 358 -10.43 -10.06 -3.72
C VAL A 358 -9.18 -9.72 -2.92
N SER A 359 -8.12 -10.52 -3.06
CA SER A 359 -6.82 -10.17 -2.50
C SER A 359 -6.01 -9.28 -3.45
N THR A 360 -5.42 -8.19 -2.93
CA THR A 360 -4.59 -7.27 -3.71
C THR A 360 -3.32 -7.91 -4.27
N ARG A 361 -2.84 -9.06 -3.73
CA ARG A 361 -1.74 -9.83 -4.35
C ARG A 361 -2.04 -10.24 -5.80
N ARG A 362 -3.34 -10.35 -6.16
CA ARG A 362 -3.78 -10.70 -7.52
C ARG A 362 -3.49 -9.62 -8.56
N ILE A 363 -3.10 -8.42 -8.13
CA ILE A 363 -2.61 -7.37 -9.02
C ILE A 363 -1.40 -7.87 -9.82
N PHE A 364 -0.45 -8.57 -9.19
CA PHE A 364 0.68 -9.21 -9.89
C PHE A 364 0.22 -10.01 -11.11
N HIS A 365 -0.72 -10.91 -10.90
CA HIS A 365 -1.25 -11.79 -11.94
C HIS A 365 -2.01 -11.01 -13.02
N THR A 366 -2.77 -9.99 -12.60
CA THR A 366 -3.57 -9.16 -13.50
C THR A 366 -2.70 -8.33 -14.43
N LEU A 367 -1.65 -7.73 -13.88
CA LEU A 367 -0.73 -6.91 -14.69
C LEU A 367 0.07 -7.77 -15.68
N LEU A 368 0.51 -8.96 -15.29
CA LEU A 368 1.19 -9.89 -16.20
C LEU A 368 0.25 -10.44 -17.29
N ASP A 369 -1.00 -10.77 -16.94
CA ASP A 369 -2.01 -11.20 -17.92
C ASP A 369 -2.31 -10.08 -18.95
N ALA A 370 -2.35 -8.83 -18.48
CA ALA A 370 -2.52 -7.66 -19.36
C ALA A 370 -1.28 -7.38 -20.22
N ALA A 371 -0.07 -7.57 -19.67
CA ALA A 371 1.20 -7.31 -20.35
C ALA A 371 1.53 -8.32 -21.46
N ALA A 372 0.94 -9.53 -21.40
CA ALA A 372 1.20 -10.63 -22.33
C ALA A 372 -0.04 -10.99 -23.19
N PRO A 373 -0.50 -10.06 -24.08
CA PRO A 373 -1.72 -10.26 -24.86
C PRO A 373 -1.59 -11.26 -26.01
N THR A 374 -0.37 -11.70 -26.36
CA THR A 374 -0.12 -12.67 -27.44
C THR A 374 0.44 -13.99 -26.91
N PRO A 375 0.29 -15.11 -27.65
CA PRO A 375 0.84 -16.41 -27.26
C PRO A 375 2.36 -16.36 -27.03
N GLU A 376 3.11 -15.59 -27.83
CA GLU A 376 4.57 -15.48 -27.74
C GLU A 376 4.97 -14.81 -26.43
N LEU A 377 4.33 -13.69 -26.05
CA LEU A 377 4.58 -12.99 -24.78
C LEU A 377 4.11 -13.85 -23.59
N ALA A 378 3.02 -14.58 -23.73
CA ALA A 378 2.58 -15.51 -22.72
C ALA A 378 3.59 -16.66 -22.48
N ALA A 379 4.26 -17.15 -23.54
CA ALA A 379 5.32 -18.15 -23.40
C ALA A 379 6.52 -17.59 -22.61
N VAL A 380 6.85 -16.32 -22.75
CA VAL A 380 7.90 -15.66 -21.92
C VAL A 380 7.50 -15.68 -20.45
N VAL A 381 6.24 -15.35 -20.13
CA VAL A 381 5.73 -15.42 -18.75
C VAL A 381 5.79 -16.84 -18.20
N ASP A 382 5.37 -17.83 -19.02
CA ASP A 382 5.36 -19.24 -18.64
C ASP A 382 6.80 -19.75 -18.34
N GLU A 383 7.78 -19.34 -19.15
CA GLU A 383 9.19 -19.70 -18.94
C GLU A 383 9.74 -19.11 -17.63
N VAL A 384 9.45 -17.82 -17.39
CA VAL A 384 10.00 -17.10 -16.23
C VAL A 384 9.40 -17.54 -14.91
N LEU A 385 8.09 -17.85 -14.90
CA LEU A 385 7.36 -18.21 -13.69
C LEU A 385 7.33 -19.73 -13.45
N ALA A 386 7.69 -20.53 -14.45
CA ALA A 386 7.72 -21.99 -14.37
C ALA A 386 6.43 -22.56 -13.72
N ASP A 387 6.54 -23.19 -12.56
CA ASP A 387 5.41 -23.83 -11.85
C ASP A 387 4.30 -22.84 -11.45
N ASP A 388 4.62 -21.53 -11.28
CA ASP A 388 3.65 -20.49 -10.95
C ASP A 388 2.93 -19.90 -12.19
N ALA A 389 3.39 -20.21 -13.39
CA ALA A 389 2.85 -19.70 -14.65
C ALA A 389 1.33 -19.90 -14.84
N PRO A 390 0.75 -21.09 -14.55
CA PRO A 390 -0.69 -21.31 -14.66
C PRO A 390 -1.52 -20.37 -13.79
N ASN A 391 -0.95 -19.88 -12.68
CA ASN A 391 -1.62 -18.97 -11.77
C ASN A 391 -1.81 -17.57 -12.37
N VAL A 392 -0.96 -17.10 -13.30
CA VAL A 392 -1.05 -15.76 -13.89
C VAL A 392 -2.42 -15.54 -14.51
N ARG A 393 -2.80 -16.35 -15.47
CA ARG A 393 -4.11 -16.23 -16.12
C ARG A 393 -5.24 -16.59 -15.16
N ARG A 394 -5.10 -17.68 -14.38
CA ARG A 394 -6.12 -18.15 -13.47
C ARG A 394 -6.48 -17.11 -12.39
N LEU A 395 -5.50 -16.42 -11.80
CA LEU A 395 -5.70 -15.48 -10.70
C LEU A 395 -5.89 -14.02 -11.17
N SER A 396 -5.83 -13.75 -12.47
CA SER A 396 -6.14 -12.41 -13.01
C SER A 396 -7.52 -11.92 -12.53
N LEU A 397 -7.61 -10.69 -12.06
CA LEU A 397 -8.86 -10.06 -11.64
C LEU A 397 -9.86 -9.88 -12.80
N ARG A 398 -9.42 -10.05 -14.06
CA ARG A 398 -10.28 -10.10 -15.22
C ARG A 398 -11.39 -11.15 -15.09
N HIS A 399 -11.11 -12.29 -14.44
CA HIS A 399 -12.12 -13.31 -14.23
C HIS A 399 -13.18 -12.86 -13.23
N THR A 400 -12.78 -12.18 -12.16
CA THR A 400 -13.70 -11.61 -11.17
C THR A 400 -14.57 -10.52 -11.77
N LEU A 401 -14.00 -9.64 -12.61
CA LEU A 401 -14.76 -8.65 -13.40
C LEU A 401 -15.83 -9.29 -14.29
N ASN A 402 -15.60 -10.51 -14.79
CA ASN A 402 -16.55 -11.28 -15.61
C ASN A 402 -17.45 -12.22 -14.77
N GLY A 403 -17.54 -12.03 -13.46
CA GLY A 403 -18.37 -12.84 -12.55
C GLY A 403 -17.88 -14.26 -12.30
N ARG A 404 -16.62 -14.57 -12.63
CA ARG A 404 -16.00 -15.90 -12.47
C ARG A 404 -14.79 -15.83 -11.56
N ASP A 405 -15.01 -15.73 -10.26
CA ASP A 405 -13.88 -15.61 -9.34
C ASP A 405 -13.22 -16.97 -9.04
N PRO A 406 -11.92 -17.17 -9.39
CA PRO A 406 -11.20 -18.42 -9.20
C PRO A 406 -10.89 -18.73 -7.73
N GLU A 407 -10.97 -17.76 -6.84
CA GLU A 407 -10.79 -17.92 -5.39
C GLU A 407 -12.12 -17.99 -4.63
N GLN A 408 -13.25 -18.13 -5.36
CA GLN A 408 -14.59 -18.30 -4.79
C GLN A 408 -14.96 -17.17 -3.81
N ALA A 409 -14.70 -15.95 -4.22
CA ALA A 409 -14.94 -14.74 -3.42
C ALA A 409 -14.25 -14.80 -2.03
N THR A 410 -13.06 -15.39 -1.96
CA THR A 410 -12.34 -15.57 -0.71
C THR A 410 -11.02 -14.80 -0.76
N ALA A 411 -10.81 -13.91 0.20
CA ALA A 411 -9.56 -13.20 0.38
C ALA A 411 -9.00 -13.45 1.79
N PHE A 412 -7.68 -13.41 1.91
CA PHE A 412 -6.98 -13.64 3.16
C PHE A 412 -6.03 -12.50 3.48
N SER A 413 -5.77 -12.30 4.78
CA SER A 413 -4.74 -11.44 5.31
C SER A 413 -3.96 -12.17 6.40
N GLU A 414 -2.62 -11.93 6.45
CA GLU A 414 -1.72 -12.53 7.42
C GLU A 414 -0.96 -11.41 8.14
N VAL A 415 -1.14 -11.33 9.44
CA VAL A 415 -0.50 -10.36 10.32
C VAL A 415 0.69 -11.00 11.01
N TYR A 416 1.87 -10.53 10.72
CA TYR A 416 3.12 -10.85 11.41
C TYR A 416 3.59 -9.62 12.17
N PRO A 417 3.64 -9.66 13.52
CA PRO A 417 4.09 -8.52 14.30
C PRO A 417 5.47 -8.02 13.86
N PRO A 418 5.65 -6.71 13.59
CA PRO A 418 6.97 -6.17 13.27
C PRO A 418 7.86 -6.15 14.52
N LEU A 419 8.84 -7.06 14.58
CA LEU A 419 9.64 -7.33 15.79
C LEU A 419 10.43 -6.11 16.29
N ASN A 420 10.81 -5.19 15.42
CA ASN A 420 11.45 -3.93 15.79
C ASN A 420 10.49 -3.03 16.61
N PHE A 421 9.21 -2.93 16.24
CA PHE A 421 8.20 -2.21 17.02
C PHE A 421 7.86 -2.94 18.32
N VAL A 422 7.74 -4.27 18.29
CA VAL A 422 7.55 -5.09 19.51
C VAL A 422 8.60 -4.74 20.55
N LYS A 423 9.89 -4.79 20.19
CA LYS A 423 11.02 -4.46 21.09
C LYS A 423 10.98 -3.00 21.56
N ALA A 424 10.50 -2.09 20.73
CA ALA A 424 10.38 -0.68 21.11
C ALA A 424 9.27 -0.47 22.15
N ILE A 425 8.13 -1.16 22.02
CA ILE A 425 7.02 -1.12 22.98
C ILE A 425 7.41 -1.84 24.28
N GLU A 426 8.02 -3.04 24.20
CA GLU A 426 8.48 -3.82 25.33
C GLU A 426 9.34 -3.00 26.29
N SER A 427 10.24 -2.17 25.73
CA SER A 427 11.13 -1.32 26.52
C SER A 427 10.46 -0.15 27.25
N ARG A 428 9.18 0.17 26.91
CA ARG A 428 8.44 1.32 27.43
C ARG A 428 7.17 0.93 28.16
N GLN A 429 6.40 0.04 27.58
CA GLN A 429 5.05 -0.36 28.02
C GLN A 429 4.85 -1.87 27.81
N PRO A 430 5.58 -2.75 28.54
CA PRO A 430 5.53 -4.20 28.31
C PRO A 430 4.14 -4.80 28.54
N ASP A 431 3.34 -4.21 29.43
CA ASP A 431 1.98 -4.70 29.72
C ASP A 431 1.08 -4.60 28.49
N LEU A 432 1.21 -3.56 27.65
CA LEU A 432 0.43 -3.43 26.42
C LEU A 432 0.67 -4.59 25.44
N LEU A 433 1.91 -5.09 25.35
CA LEU A 433 2.21 -6.23 24.48
C LEU A 433 1.43 -7.48 24.86
N ARG A 434 1.30 -7.72 26.18
CA ARG A 434 0.56 -8.86 26.73
C ARG A 434 -0.94 -8.65 26.58
N ASP A 435 -1.44 -7.52 27.05
CA ASP A 435 -2.88 -7.24 27.16
C ASP A 435 -3.55 -7.18 25.77
N PHE A 436 -2.82 -6.70 24.76
CA PHE A 436 -3.26 -6.64 23.37
C PHE A 436 -2.74 -7.80 22.51
N ARG A 437 -2.10 -8.81 23.09
CA ARG A 437 -1.55 -9.98 22.40
C ARG A 437 -0.71 -9.59 21.16
N CYS A 438 0.17 -8.57 21.29
CA CYS A 438 0.93 -8.01 20.19
C CYS A 438 2.00 -8.96 19.62
N LEU A 439 2.34 -10.04 20.31
CA LEU A 439 3.27 -11.08 19.84
C LEU A 439 2.57 -12.16 19.02
N SER A 440 1.26 -12.21 19.05
CA SER A 440 0.48 -13.22 18.35
C SER A 440 0.40 -12.95 16.86
N ASN A 441 0.58 -13.99 16.04
CA ASN A 441 0.23 -13.93 14.62
C ASN A 441 -1.29 -13.91 14.48
N ARG A 442 -1.78 -13.16 13.48
CA ARG A 442 -3.20 -13.19 13.14
C ARG A 442 -3.39 -13.58 11.70
N ARG A 443 -4.51 -14.23 11.41
CA ARG A 443 -4.95 -14.55 10.05
C ARG A 443 -6.42 -14.18 9.92
N ALA A 444 -6.77 -13.52 8.84
CA ALA A 444 -8.16 -13.20 8.54
C ALA A 444 -8.57 -13.83 7.23
N VAL A 445 -9.81 -14.30 7.16
CA VAL A 445 -10.50 -14.68 5.93
C VAL A 445 -11.75 -13.85 5.76
N VAL A 446 -11.91 -13.27 4.57
CA VAL A 446 -13.10 -12.53 4.15
C VAL A 446 -13.77 -13.34 3.05
N ARG A 447 -15.05 -13.70 3.27
CA ARG A 447 -15.81 -14.52 2.32
C ARG A 447 -17.31 -14.34 2.53
N PRO A 448 -18.16 -14.28 1.46
CA PRO A 448 -19.61 -14.37 1.59
C PRO A 448 -20.06 -15.76 2.09
N THR A 449 -21.17 -15.80 2.80
CA THR A 449 -21.72 -17.06 3.37
C THR A 449 -22.32 -17.99 2.33
N SER A 450 -22.82 -17.46 1.23
CA SER A 450 -23.36 -18.22 0.09
C SER A 450 -23.14 -17.45 -1.21
N ALA A 451 -23.30 -18.13 -2.34
CA ALA A 451 -23.24 -17.50 -3.66
C ALA A 451 -24.38 -16.47 -3.87
N GLU A 452 -25.44 -16.56 -3.09
CA GLU A 452 -26.63 -15.69 -3.16
C GLU A 452 -26.55 -14.49 -2.19
N SER A 453 -25.70 -14.58 -1.16
CA SER A 453 -25.46 -13.49 -0.20
C SER A 453 -24.16 -12.78 -0.55
N ALA A 454 -24.26 -11.56 -1.09
CA ALA A 454 -23.10 -10.71 -1.36
C ALA A 454 -22.41 -10.18 -0.08
N ALA A 455 -23.03 -10.36 1.11
CA ALA A 455 -22.53 -9.85 2.38
C ALA A 455 -21.30 -10.67 2.83
N PRO A 456 -20.09 -10.07 2.85
CA PRO A 456 -18.91 -10.78 3.30
C PRO A 456 -18.91 -10.91 4.83
N LEU A 457 -18.51 -12.08 5.31
CA LEU A 457 -18.15 -12.32 6.70
C LEU A 457 -16.64 -12.36 6.83
N LYS A 458 -16.14 -11.94 7.97
CA LYS A 458 -14.73 -11.97 8.30
C LYS A 458 -14.49 -12.75 9.57
N LEU A 459 -13.65 -13.79 9.48
CA LEU A 459 -13.16 -14.53 10.64
C LEU A 459 -11.70 -14.17 10.85
N ILE A 460 -11.36 -13.80 12.08
CA ILE A 460 -10.01 -13.53 12.53
C ILE A 460 -9.56 -14.65 13.47
N HIS A 461 -8.39 -15.23 13.18
CA HIS A 461 -7.66 -16.12 14.07
C HIS A 461 -6.55 -15.36 14.79
N VAL A 462 -6.33 -15.71 16.06
CA VAL A 462 -5.16 -15.33 16.83
C VAL A 462 -4.44 -16.60 17.23
N ASP A 463 -3.16 -16.75 16.85
CA ASP A 463 -2.36 -17.97 17.07
C ASP A 463 -3.07 -19.25 16.62
N ASP A 464 -3.59 -19.22 15.38
CA ASP A 464 -4.29 -20.32 14.72
C ASP A 464 -5.62 -20.77 15.36
N THR A 465 -6.17 -19.96 16.28
CA THR A 465 -7.46 -20.20 16.92
C THR A 465 -8.48 -19.15 16.50
N PRO A 466 -9.75 -19.52 16.14
CA PRO A 466 -10.83 -18.58 15.90
C PRO A 466 -11.01 -17.66 17.12
N ASP A 467 -10.96 -16.35 16.91
CA ASP A 467 -11.05 -15.34 17.98
C ASP A 467 -12.23 -14.39 17.76
N GLU A 468 -12.46 -13.93 16.53
CA GLU A 468 -13.49 -12.97 16.21
C GLU A 468 -14.16 -13.27 14.87
N LEU A 469 -15.48 -13.07 14.81
CA LEU A 469 -16.29 -13.18 13.60
C LEU A 469 -17.14 -11.94 13.43
N PHE A 470 -17.10 -11.31 12.24
CA PHE A 470 -17.85 -10.10 11.93
C PHE A 470 -18.68 -10.26 10.65
N ASP A 471 -19.79 -9.54 10.59
CA ASP A 471 -20.66 -9.39 9.41
C ASP A 471 -20.39 -7.98 8.83
N LEU A 472 -19.52 -7.91 7.84
CA LEU A 472 -19.01 -6.63 7.32
C LEU A 472 -20.08 -5.77 6.64
N ALA A 473 -21.20 -6.36 6.23
CA ALA A 473 -22.32 -5.59 5.66
C ALA A 473 -23.19 -4.94 6.73
N ALA A 474 -23.41 -5.64 7.86
CA ALA A 474 -24.21 -5.14 8.97
C ALA A 474 -23.38 -4.32 9.96
N ASP A 475 -22.09 -4.61 10.07
CA ASP A 475 -21.14 -4.02 11.03
C ASP A 475 -19.78 -3.78 10.34
N PRO A 476 -19.68 -2.77 9.47
CA PRO A 476 -18.44 -2.45 8.75
C PRO A 476 -17.31 -1.96 9.67
N HIS A 477 -17.61 -1.62 10.91
CA HIS A 477 -16.64 -1.20 11.95
C HIS A 477 -16.23 -2.32 12.90
N GLU A 478 -16.63 -3.57 12.64
CA GLU A 478 -16.24 -4.75 13.42
C GLU A 478 -16.42 -4.60 14.94
N SER A 479 -17.52 -3.96 15.34
CA SER A 479 -17.83 -3.64 16.76
C SER A 479 -18.50 -4.79 17.52
N HIS A 480 -19.07 -5.77 16.80
CA HIS A 480 -19.89 -6.84 17.38
C HIS A 480 -19.39 -8.22 16.98
N ASN A 481 -18.63 -8.86 17.86
CA ASN A 481 -18.12 -10.21 17.66
C ASN A 481 -19.24 -11.26 17.69
N LEU A 482 -19.47 -11.95 16.57
CA LEU A 482 -20.50 -12.96 16.37
C LEU A 482 -19.99 -14.40 16.58
N LEU A 483 -18.75 -14.61 17.04
CA LEU A 483 -18.12 -15.92 17.15
C LEU A 483 -18.97 -16.93 17.89
N ALA A 484 -19.46 -16.58 19.06
CA ALA A 484 -20.30 -17.45 19.91
C ALA A 484 -21.70 -17.68 19.32
N GLN A 485 -22.20 -16.78 18.48
CA GLN A 485 -23.57 -16.79 17.95
C GLN A 485 -23.69 -17.60 16.64
N ARG A 486 -22.59 -17.76 15.87
CA ARG A 486 -22.60 -18.40 14.55
C ARG A 486 -21.58 -19.54 14.42
N PRO A 487 -21.62 -20.61 15.25
CA PRO A 487 -20.58 -21.65 15.28
C PRO A 487 -20.44 -22.43 13.96
N ALA A 488 -21.52 -22.64 13.21
CA ALA A 488 -21.48 -23.30 11.90
C ALA A 488 -20.73 -22.46 10.86
N THR A 489 -20.90 -21.15 10.89
CA THR A 489 -20.19 -20.21 10.03
C THR A 489 -18.70 -20.15 10.37
N VAL A 490 -18.38 -20.09 11.67
CA VAL A 490 -16.98 -20.17 12.15
C VAL A 490 -16.30 -21.42 11.60
N ALA A 491 -16.93 -22.61 11.76
CA ALA A 491 -16.37 -23.86 11.24
C ALA A 491 -16.20 -23.89 9.71
N ALA A 492 -17.02 -23.17 8.97
CA ALA A 492 -16.89 -23.08 7.50
C ALA A 492 -15.70 -22.20 7.08
N LEU A 493 -15.54 -21.03 7.74
CA LEU A 493 -14.45 -20.09 7.46
C LEU A 493 -13.10 -20.61 7.99
N ASP A 494 -13.10 -21.29 9.14
CA ASP A 494 -11.94 -21.98 9.68
C ASP A 494 -11.37 -23.03 8.71
N ARG A 495 -12.24 -23.85 8.11
CA ARG A 495 -11.84 -24.78 7.04
C ARG A 495 -11.23 -24.05 5.85
N ALA A 496 -11.73 -22.89 5.47
CA ALA A 496 -11.17 -22.09 4.37
C ALA A 496 -9.76 -21.61 4.70
N LEU A 497 -9.51 -21.12 5.93
CA LEU A 497 -8.17 -20.76 6.40
C LEU A 497 -7.21 -21.96 6.42
N GLY A 498 -7.64 -23.13 6.90
CA GLY A 498 -6.85 -24.35 6.90
C GLY A 498 -6.46 -24.83 5.49
N GLN A 499 -7.37 -24.70 4.52
CA GLN A 499 -7.09 -25.04 3.11
C GLN A 499 -6.09 -24.07 2.47
N MET A 500 -6.11 -22.79 2.86
CA MET A 500 -5.12 -21.84 2.41
C MET A 500 -3.71 -22.24 2.87
N GLY A 501 -3.53 -22.56 4.15
CA GLY A 501 -2.24 -23.01 4.69
C GLY A 501 -1.65 -24.19 3.92
N GLN A 502 -2.49 -25.15 3.48
CA GLN A 502 -2.06 -26.29 2.65
C GLN A 502 -1.69 -25.90 1.21
N ARG A 503 -2.36 -24.89 0.61
CA ARG A 503 -2.04 -24.41 -0.75
C ARG A 503 -0.77 -23.59 -0.80
N VAL A 504 -0.44 -22.89 0.28
CA VAL A 504 0.75 -22.03 0.40
C VAL A 504 1.99 -22.85 0.75
N ALA A 505 1.83 -24.01 1.41
CA ALA A 505 2.94 -24.90 1.75
C ALA A 505 3.39 -25.82 0.58
N ARG A 506 2.69 -25.80 -0.54
CA ARG A 506 3.02 -26.50 -1.80
C ARG A 506 3.54 -25.51 -2.83
#